data_d51390ca735873efddac4d943a946088
#
_entry.id   d51390ca735873efddac4d943a946088
#
_cell.length_a   1.000
_cell.length_b   1.000
_cell.length_c   1.000
_cell.angle_alpha   90.00
_cell.angle_beta   90.00
_cell.angle_gamma   90.00
#
_symmetry.space_group_name_H-M   'P 1'
#
loop_
_entity.id
_entity.type
_entity.pdbx_description
1 polymer ?
#
loop_
_entity_poly.entity_id
_entity_poly.type
_entity_poly.pdbx_seq_one_letter_code
_entity_poly.pdbx_strand_id
1 'polypeptide(L)'
;FHYDEQEQQTFWTKIQRLLHPQQFVQRYDTRLAPVDKKKLKQVMNGLFIVNGLVVFTFLMKLVGHPSFITKLGTGKIEMASLWLILPALLTAFVISNAYQWLQAALAKLCQPFEEKQSILVSFGAACIFLFVILMPRLLFSGQSFMHLVPSFGSQQAWYILVVAAIMKLVFLQVCLHTGWIGGDIFPVVFSAILIGFAVAQFFPTIDSLFVVAIFATSLTTQILGTILVPGIFVGLFFPITLWPVVVLVLFLQWLLKNKIIKSN
;
A
#
# COMPACT_ATOMS: atom_id res chain seq x y z
N PHE A 1 -27.85 -24.43 1.86
CA PHE A 1 -26.76 -25.01 2.68
C PHE A 1 -27.23 -26.35 3.20
N HIS A 2 -26.95 -27.46 2.50
CA HIS A 2 -27.10 -28.78 3.07
C HIS A 2 -25.84 -29.07 3.91
N TYR A 3 -26.02 -29.03 5.20
CA TYR A 3 -25.06 -29.61 6.16
C TYR A 3 -25.16 -31.12 6.05
N ASP A 4 -24.06 -31.80 5.71
CA ASP A 4 -23.96 -33.24 5.90
C ASP A 4 -23.94 -33.51 7.41
N GLU A 5 -25.07 -33.90 7.96
CA GLU A 5 -25.29 -34.15 9.40
C GLU A 5 -24.63 -35.44 9.92
N GLN A 6 -23.85 -36.16 9.10
CA GLN A 6 -23.36 -37.50 9.45
C GLN A 6 -21.97 -37.58 10.06
N GLU A 7 -21.22 -36.48 10.21
CA GLU A 7 -20.01 -36.53 11.04
C GLU A 7 -20.30 -35.94 12.43
N GLN A 8 -20.35 -36.79 13.45
CA GLN A 8 -20.23 -36.37 14.85
C GLN A 8 -18.91 -35.60 15.00
N GLN A 9 -19.00 -34.29 14.84
CA GLN A 9 -17.83 -33.43 14.86
C GLN A 9 -17.37 -33.26 16.30
N THR A 10 -16.28 -33.94 16.64
CA THR A 10 -15.58 -33.75 17.89
C THR A 10 -15.18 -32.27 18.05
N PHE A 11 -15.22 -31.74 19.26
CA PHE A 11 -14.83 -30.36 19.58
C PHE A 11 -13.48 -29.96 18.95
N TRP A 12 -12.53 -30.88 18.89
CA TRP A 12 -11.22 -30.68 18.24
C TRP A 12 -11.29 -30.48 16.73
N THR A 13 -12.19 -31.14 16.01
CA THR A 13 -12.36 -30.92 14.56
C THR A 13 -12.98 -29.56 14.28
N LYS A 14 -13.82 -29.03 15.19
CA LYS A 14 -14.33 -27.65 15.08
C LYS A 14 -13.21 -26.63 15.27
N ILE A 15 -12.32 -26.83 16.24
CA ILE A 15 -11.15 -25.95 16.48
C ILE A 15 -10.19 -26.01 15.30
N GLN A 16 -9.86 -27.19 14.77
CA GLN A 16 -9.00 -27.32 13.59
C GLN A 16 -9.59 -26.62 12.35
N ARG A 17 -10.91 -26.65 12.17
CA ARG A 17 -11.59 -25.90 11.08
C ARG A 17 -11.47 -24.40 11.25
N LEU A 18 -11.50 -23.92 12.48
CA LEU A 18 -11.35 -22.50 12.79
C LEU A 18 -9.90 -22.02 12.57
N LEU A 19 -8.92 -22.89 12.85
CA LEU A 19 -7.50 -22.59 12.68
C LEU A 19 -7.01 -22.75 11.24
N HIS A 20 -7.70 -23.57 10.42
CA HIS A 20 -7.32 -23.83 9.03
C HIS A 20 -8.48 -23.58 8.05
N PRO A 21 -8.97 -22.34 7.94
CA PRO A 21 -10.12 -22.01 7.07
C PRO A 21 -9.88 -22.33 5.59
N GLN A 22 -8.63 -22.34 5.12
CA GLN A 22 -8.28 -22.66 3.74
C GLN A 22 -8.59 -24.11 3.36
N GLN A 23 -8.40 -25.07 4.25
CA GLN A 23 -8.73 -26.47 4.00
C GLN A 23 -10.26 -26.69 3.92
N PHE A 24 -11.01 -25.89 4.65
CA PHE A 24 -12.46 -25.92 4.64
C PHE A 24 -13.02 -25.36 3.31
N VAL A 25 -12.46 -24.27 2.81
CA VAL A 25 -12.85 -23.66 1.53
C VAL A 25 -12.52 -24.56 0.35
N GLN A 26 -11.39 -25.26 0.36
CA GLN A 26 -11.00 -26.19 -0.70
C GLN A 26 -11.99 -27.37 -0.86
N ARG A 27 -12.58 -27.85 0.23
CA ARG A 27 -13.58 -28.95 0.18
C ARG A 27 -14.88 -28.56 -0.54
N TYR A 28 -15.28 -27.30 -0.49
CA TYR A 28 -16.46 -26.78 -1.20
C TYR A 28 -16.18 -26.40 -2.66
N ASP A 29 -14.90 -26.25 -3.01
CA ASP A 29 -14.50 -25.77 -4.32
C ASP A 29 -14.78 -26.76 -5.44
N THR A 30 -14.95 -28.05 -5.16
CA THR A 30 -15.20 -29.11 -6.15
C THR A 30 -16.65 -29.22 -6.61
N ARG A 31 -17.61 -28.67 -5.86
CA ARG A 31 -19.07 -28.85 -6.11
C ARG A 31 -19.77 -27.65 -6.74
N LEU A 32 -19.13 -26.49 -6.84
CA LEU A 32 -19.74 -25.25 -7.35
C LEU A 32 -19.33 -24.97 -8.79
N ALA A 33 -20.27 -24.43 -9.58
CA ALA A 33 -19.97 -23.93 -10.91
C ALA A 33 -18.95 -22.76 -10.87
N PRO A 34 -18.08 -22.57 -11.88
CA PRO A 34 -17.03 -21.55 -11.87
C PRO A 34 -17.53 -20.11 -11.64
N VAL A 35 -18.73 -19.80 -12.15
CA VAL A 35 -19.36 -18.47 -11.99
C VAL A 35 -19.81 -18.25 -10.55
N ASP A 36 -20.38 -19.27 -9.90
CA ASP A 36 -20.86 -19.21 -8.53
C ASP A 36 -19.69 -19.14 -7.53
N LYS A 37 -18.58 -19.83 -7.84
CA LYS A 37 -17.33 -19.71 -7.08
C LYS A 37 -16.81 -18.27 -7.04
N LYS A 38 -16.81 -17.57 -8.18
CA LYS A 38 -16.34 -16.17 -8.25
C LYS A 38 -17.23 -15.25 -7.42
N LYS A 39 -18.56 -15.40 -7.52
CA LYS A 39 -19.51 -14.62 -6.71
C LYS A 39 -19.39 -14.92 -5.23
N LEU A 40 -19.31 -16.21 -4.85
CA LEU A 40 -19.13 -16.63 -3.46
C LEU A 40 -17.83 -16.06 -2.88
N LYS A 41 -16.72 -16.15 -3.61
CA LYS A 41 -15.43 -15.57 -3.19
C LYS A 41 -15.52 -14.06 -2.99
N GLN A 42 -16.21 -13.34 -3.87
CA GLN A 42 -16.40 -11.89 -3.71
C GLN A 42 -17.24 -11.55 -2.47
N VAL A 43 -18.35 -12.26 -2.24
CA VAL A 43 -19.20 -12.07 -1.07
C VAL A 43 -18.45 -12.41 0.22
N MET A 44 -17.75 -13.53 0.25
CA MET A 44 -16.95 -13.94 1.42
C MET A 44 -15.84 -12.92 1.72
N ASN A 45 -15.11 -12.46 0.70
CA ASN A 45 -14.10 -11.41 0.89
C ASN A 45 -14.73 -10.11 1.42
N GLY A 46 -15.88 -9.71 0.90
CA GLY A 46 -16.64 -8.56 1.40
C GLY A 46 -17.02 -8.71 2.88
N LEU A 47 -17.56 -9.87 3.25
CA LEU A 47 -17.91 -10.16 4.64
C LEU A 47 -16.70 -10.17 5.58
N PHE A 48 -15.58 -10.76 5.15
CA PHE A 48 -14.34 -10.75 5.95
C PHE A 48 -13.79 -9.34 6.13
N ILE A 49 -13.82 -8.50 5.08
CA ILE A 49 -13.37 -7.11 5.17
C ILE A 49 -14.25 -6.33 6.14
N VAL A 50 -15.58 -6.43 6.02
CA VAL A 50 -16.53 -5.73 6.91
C VAL A 50 -16.36 -6.19 8.36
N ASN A 51 -16.31 -7.51 8.58
CA ASN A 51 -16.13 -8.06 9.92
C ASN A 51 -14.76 -7.64 10.52
N GLY A 52 -13.69 -7.71 9.73
CA GLY A 52 -12.37 -7.25 10.16
C GLY A 52 -12.36 -5.78 10.55
N LEU A 53 -12.99 -4.90 9.76
CA LEU A 53 -13.11 -3.47 10.05
C LEU A 53 -13.92 -3.20 11.33
N VAL A 54 -15.04 -3.89 11.52
CA VAL A 54 -15.89 -3.73 12.71
C VAL A 54 -15.13 -4.17 13.96
N VAL A 55 -14.54 -5.38 13.94
CA VAL A 55 -13.78 -5.92 15.09
C VAL A 55 -12.57 -5.04 15.38
N PHE A 56 -11.82 -4.63 14.37
CA PHE A 56 -10.67 -3.75 14.51
C PHE A 56 -11.05 -2.41 15.14
N THR A 57 -12.11 -1.76 14.62
CA THR A 57 -12.59 -0.47 15.15
C THR A 57 -13.04 -0.60 16.60
N PHE A 58 -13.73 -1.69 16.94
CA PHE A 58 -14.15 -1.99 18.30
C PHE A 58 -12.98 -2.17 19.26
N LEU A 59 -11.99 -2.99 18.87
CA LEU A 59 -10.78 -3.23 19.66
C LEU A 59 -9.96 -1.95 19.84
N MET A 60 -9.80 -1.13 18.80
CA MET A 60 -9.08 0.14 18.88
C MET A 60 -9.74 1.12 19.86
N LYS A 61 -11.08 1.16 19.89
CA LYS A 61 -11.82 1.96 20.88
C LYS A 61 -11.63 1.45 22.31
N LEU A 62 -11.60 0.12 22.52
CA LEU A 62 -11.37 -0.49 23.83
C LEU A 62 -9.97 -0.19 24.38
N VAL A 63 -8.94 -0.23 23.53
CA VAL A 63 -7.54 -0.03 23.93
C VAL A 63 -7.19 1.46 24.05
N GLY A 64 -8.09 2.36 23.60
CA GLY A 64 -7.85 3.81 23.66
C GLY A 64 -6.73 4.30 22.74
N HIS A 65 -6.32 3.50 21.76
CA HIS A 65 -5.30 3.90 20.80
C HIS A 65 -5.85 4.91 19.78
N PRO A 66 -5.02 5.87 19.33
CA PRO A 66 -5.39 6.79 18.26
C PRO A 66 -5.73 6.01 16.99
N SER A 67 -6.56 6.62 16.13
CA SER A 67 -6.99 5.97 14.89
C SER A 67 -5.79 5.50 14.08
N PHE A 68 -5.91 4.31 13.47
CA PHE A 68 -4.88 3.67 12.64
C PHE A 68 -4.39 4.58 11.48
N ILE A 69 -5.27 5.46 11.01
CA ILE A 69 -4.99 6.43 9.97
C ILE A 69 -5.21 7.83 10.57
N THR A 70 -4.12 8.58 10.74
CA THR A 70 -4.16 9.99 11.13
C THR A 70 -4.12 10.85 9.87
N LYS A 71 -5.02 11.83 9.80
CA LYS A 71 -5.01 12.80 8.70
C LYS A 71 -3.79 13.70 8.79
N LEU A 72 -3.17 13.96 7.64
CA LEU A 72 -1.95 14.75 7.51
C LEU A 72 -2.12 16.26 7.82
N GLY A 73 -3.35 16.71 8.03
CA GLY A 73 -3.66 18.10 8.37
C GLY A 73 -4.88 18.62 7.65
N THR A 74 -4.97 19.94 7.52
CA THR A 74 -6.00 20.65 6.75
C THR A 74 -5.40 21.20 5.47
N GLY A 75 -6.05 21.03 4.35
CA GLY A 75 -5.60 21.53 3.03
C GLY A 75 -6.76 22.15 2.27
N LYS A 76 -6.43 23.05 1.35
CA LYS A 76 -7.38 23.74 0.48
C LYS A 76 -7.13 23.35 -0.98
N ILE A 77 -8.20 23.27 -1.76
CA ILE A 77 -8.08 23.07 -3.22
C ILE A 77 -7.73 24.39 -3.88
N GLU A 78 -6.68 24.37 -4.68
CA GLU A 78 -6.27 25.50 -5.50
C GLU A 78 -6.54 25.19 -6.98
N MET A 79 -7.65 25.68 -7.49
CA MET A 79 -8.08 25.42 -8.88
C MET A 79 -7.06 25.87 -9.92
N ALA A 80 -6.39 27.01 -9.68
CA ALA A 80 -5.34 27.53 -10.56
C ALA A 80 -4.12 26.60 -10.64
N SER A 81 -3.91 25.75 -9.64
CA SER A 81 -2.74 24.87 -9.53
C SER A 81 -3.01 23.42 -9.99
N LEU A 82 -4.18 23.14 -10.56
CA LEU A 82 -4.51 21.81 -11.10
C LEU A 82 -3.57 21.34 -12.23
N TRP A 83 -2.88 22.26 -12.90
CA TRP A 83 -1.86 21.92 -13.88
C TRP A 83 -0.75 21.03 -13.34
N LEU A 84 -0.50 21.06 -12.00
CA LEU A 84 0.46 20.18 -11.32
C LEU A 84 0.16 18.68 -11.49
N ILE A 85 -1.06 18.32 -11.83
CA ILE A 85 -1.44 16.92 -12.08
C ILE A 85 -0.63 16.34 -13.24
N LEU A 86 -0.39 17.13 -14.32
CA LEU A 86 0.38 16.64 -15.47
C LEU A 86 1.83 16.27 -15.12
N PRO A 87 2.63 17.18 -14.52
CA PRO A 87 3.98 16.81 -14.09
C PRO A 87 3.98 15.70 -13.03
N ALA A 88 2.98 15.64 -12.16
CA ALA A 88 2.86 14.54 -11.18
C ALA A 88 2.64 13.18 -11.85
N LEU A 89 1.82 13.11 -12.89
CA LEU A 89 1.61 11.88 -13.65
C LEU A 89 2.87 11.46 -14.42
N LEU A 90 3.60 12.41 -14.98
CA LEU A 90 4.86 12.15 -15.69
C LEU A 90 5.95 11.64 -14.71
N THR A 91 6.13 12.32 -13.58
CA THR A 91 7.10 11.88 -12.56
C THR A 91 6.72 10.54 -11.97
N ALA A 92 5.42 10.29 -11.74
CA ALA A 92 4.92 8.99 -11.27
C ALA A 92 5.23 7.88 -12.27
N PHE A 93 5.07 8.11 -13.56
CA PHE A 93 5.40 7.16 -14.62
C PHE A 93 6.91 6.83 -14.63
N VAL A 94 7.77 7.85 -14.56
CA VAL A 94 9.23 7.65 -14.55
C VAL A 94 9.67 6.87 -13.31
N ILE A 95 9.21 7.26 -12.12
CA ILE A 95 9.55 6.61 -10.86
C ILE A 95 9.01 5.17 -10.82
N SER A 96 7.79 4.93 -11.31
CA SER A 96 7.21 3.59 -11.38
C SER A 96 8.04 2.67 -12.29
N ASN A 97 8.48 3.14 -13.46
CA ASN A 97 9.35 2.36 -14.34
C ASN A 97 10.71 2.06 -13.69
N ALA A 98 11.31 3.04 -13.02
CA ALA A 98 12.55 2.83 -12.27
C ALA A 98 12.37 1.80 -11.15
N TYR A 99 11.23 1.85 -10.45
CA TYR A 99 10.90 0.88 -9.41
C TYR A 99 10.68 -0.54 -9.97
N GLN A 100 10.00 -0.70 -11.10
CA GLN A 100 9.85 -1.99 -11.77
C GLN A 100 11.20 -2.53 -12.28
N TRP A 101 12.06 -1.66 -12.79
CA TRP A 101 13.41 -2.05 -13.16
C TRP A 101 14.22 -2.54 -11.95
N LEU A 102 14.14 -1.84 -10.82
CA LEU A 102 14.75 -2.26 -9.55
C LEU A 102 14.25 -3.64 -9.12
N GLN A 103 12.93 -3.84 -9.19
CA GLN A 103 12.28 -5.12 -8.88
C GLN A 103 12.83 -6.25 -9.77
N ALA A 104 12.90 -6.02 -11.07
CA ALA A 104 13.44 -7.01 -12.02
C ALA A 104 14.93 -7.29 -11.79
N ALA A 105 15.71 -6.26 -11.44
CA ALA A 105 17.14 -6.42 -11.14
C ALA A 105 17.35 -7.25 -9.86
N LEU A 106 16.59 -6.97 -8.79
CA LEU A 106 16.67 -7.74 -7.55
C LEU A 106 16.17 -9.18 -7.73
N ALA A 107 15.11 -9.40 -8.50
CA ALA A 107 14.63 -10.74 -8.84
C ALA A 107 15.75 -11.55 -9.51
N LYS A 108 16.44 -10.98 -10.50
CA LYS A 108 17.60 -11.65 -11.17
C LYS A 108 18.75 -11.93 -10.22
N LEU A 109 19.05 -11.02 -9.29
CA LEU A 109 20.12 -11.22 -8.30
C LEU A 109 19.78 -12.31 -7.28
N CYS A 110 18.52 -12.45 -6.90
CA CYS A 110 18.07 -13.46 -5.94
C CYS A 110 17.84 -14.84 -6.58
N GLN A 111 17.58 -14.91 -7.88
CA GLN A 111 17.29 -16.14 -8.62
C GLN A 111 18.30 -17.29 -8.37
N PRO A 112 19.64 -17.09 -8.37
CA PRO A 112 20.58 -18.19 -8.12
C PRO A 112 20.50 -18.80 -6.72
N PHE A 113 19.85 -18.10 -5.79
CA PHE A 113 19.72 -18.49 -4.39
C PHE A 113 18.33 -19.00 -4.02
N GLU A 114 17.39 -19.10 -4.97
CA GLU A 114 16.01 -19.56 -4.71
C GLU A 114 15.95 -20.95 -4.08
N GLU A 115 16.86 -21.86 -4.49
CA GLU A 115 16.99 -23.20 -3.88
C GLU A 115 17.57 -23.16 -2.46
N LYS A 116 18.27 -22.07 -2.10
CA LYS A 116 18.90 -21.87 -0.79
C LYS A 116 18.17 -20.79 0.02
N GLN A 117 16.88 -20.98 0.23
CA GLN A 117 16.00 -20.01 0.88
C GLN A 117 16.54 -19.52 2.24
N SER A 118 17.24 -20.39 3.01
CA SER A 118 17.85 -19.99 4.29
C SER A 118 18.90 -18.89 4.13
N ILE A 119 19.67 -18.90 3.04
CA ILE A 119 20.67 -17.85 2.74
C ILE A 119 19.98 -16.53 2.42
N LEU A 120 18.96 -16.57 1.57
CA LEU A 120 18.18 -15.37 1.22
C LEU A 120 17.53 -14.73 2.44
N VAL A 121 16.88 -15.55 3.28
CA VAL A 121 16.20 -15.06 4.49
C VAL A 121 17.22 -14.48 5.48
N SER A 122 18.38 -15.13 5.67
CA SER A 122 19.46 -14.63 6.53
C SER A 122 20.04 -13.30 6.00
N PHE A 123 20.24 -13.20 4.69
CA PHE A 123 20.68 -11.96 4.06
C PHE A 123 19.65 -10.84 4.25
N GLY A 124 18.35 -11.14 4.04
CA GLY A 124 17.28 -10.19 4.31
C GLY A 124 17.25 -9.73 5.77
N ALA A 125 17.43 -10.65 6.73
CA ALA A 125 17.54 -10.32 8.16
C ALA A 125 18.70 -9.37 8.44
N ALA A 126 19.88 -9.63 7.86
CA ALA A 126 21.04 -8.75 7.99
C ALA A 126 20.78 -7.34 7.40
N CYS A 127 20.11 -7.27 6.23
CA CYS A 127 19.68 -5.99 5.63
C CYS A 127 18.70 -5.25 6.54
N ILE A 128 17.72 -5.94 7.12
CA ILE A 128 16.76 -5.34 8.07
C ILE A 128 17.52 -4.78 9.27
N PHE A 129 18.44 -5.55 9.86
CA PHE A 129 19.23 -5.12 11.01
C PHE A 129 20.05 -3.88 10.70
N LEU A 130 20.74 -3.87 9.56
CA LEU A 130 21.51 -2.71 9.10
C LEU A 130 20.61 -1.48 8.90
N PHE A 131 19.44 -1.67 8.30
CA PHE A 131 18.48 -0.60 8.07
C PHE A 131 17.93 -0.01 9.38
N VAL A 132 17.72 -0.86 10.40
CA VAL A 132 17.31 -0.42 11.76
C VAL A 132 18.36 0.51 12.37
N ILE A 133 19.64 0.17 12.23
CA ILE A 133 20.74 0.97 12.79
C ILE A 133 20.86 2.32 12.05
N LEU A 134 20.79 2.29 10.71
CA LEU A 134 21.01 3.48 9.90
C LEU A 134 19.81 4.42 9.87
N MET A 135 18.60 3.86 9.80
CA MET A 135 17.36 4.63 9.60
C MET A 135 16.20 4.11 10.45
N PRO A 136 16.28 4.17 11.79
CA PRO A 136 15.26 3.60 12.69
C PRO A 136 13.87 4.20 12.47
N ARG A 137 13.79 5.48 12.07
CA ARG A 137 12.53 6.18 11.79
C ARG A 137 11.79 5.68 10.54
N LEU A 138 12.49 5.03 9.62
CA LEU A 138 11.91 4.47 8.39
C LEU A 138 11.57 2.98 8.52
N LEU A 139 11.71 2.41 9.71
CA LEU A 139 11.47 1.01 9.96
C LEU A 139 9.99 0.64 9.74
N PHE A 140 9.73 -0.63 9.49
CA PHE A 140 8.40 -1.20 9.23
C PHE A 140 7.66 -0.49 8.09
N SER A 141 6.33 -0.33 8.23
CA SER A 141 5.49 0.33 7.24
C SER A 141 5.68 1.85 7.14
N GLY A 142 6.35 2.47 8.12
CA GLY A 142 6.41 3.93 8.27
C GLY A 142 5.17 4.54 8.94
N GLN A 143 4.20 3.70 9.30
CA GLN A 143 2.92 4.14 9.87
C GLN A 143 3.09 4.93 11.17
N SER A 144 3.94 4.44 12.09
CA SER A 144 4.22 5.11 13.37
C SER A 144 4.82 6.51 13.20
N PHE A 145 5.42 6.78 12.05
CA PHE A 145 6.03 8.09 11.73
C PHE A 145 5.13 8.96 10.85
N MET A 146 4.08 8.38 10.23
CA MET A 146 3.22 9.08 9.29
C MET A 146 2.57 10.35 9.87
N HIS A 147 2.16 10.34 11.14
CA HIS A 147 1.56 11.50 11.81
C HIS A 147 2.56 12.65 12.04
N LEU A 148 3.86 12.36 12.05
CA LEU A 148 4.92 13.35 12.17
C LEU A 148 5.38 13.93 10.83
N VAL A 149 5.00 13.29 9.71
CA VAL A 149 5.45 13.68 8.36
C VAL A 149 5.08 15.12 8.01
N PRO A 150 3.91 15.67 8.34
CA PRO A 150 3.60 17.07 8.02
C PRO A 150 4.57 18.07 8.67
N SER A 151 4.91 17.87 9.94
CA SER A 151 5.88 18.74 10.65
C SER A 151 7.31 18.44 10.23
N PHE A 152 7.66 17.18 10.06
CA PHE A 152 8.98 16.76 9.60
C PHE A 152 9.23 17.15 8.14
N GLY A 153 8.24 16.92 7.26
CA GLY A 153 8.34 17.19 5.83
C GLY A 153 8.51 18.67 5.49
N SER A 154 7.96 19.58 6.33
CA SER A 154 8.15 21.02 6.16
C SER A 154 9.50 21.53 6.68
N GLN A 155 10.12 20.81 7.62
CA GLN A 155 11.36 21.23 8.28
C GLN A 155 12.61 20.62 7.64
N GLN A 156 12.49 19.46 6.97
CA GLN A 156 13.63 18.79 6.35
C GLN A 156 13.85 19.28 4.92
N ALA A 157 15.11 19.31 4.49
CA ALA A 157 15.45 19.65 3.12
C ALA A 157 14.87 18.60 2.15
N TRP A 158 14.42 19.06 0.99
CA TRP A 158 13.77 18.22 -0.05
C TRP A 158 14.57 16.96 -0.41
N TYR A 159 15.91 17.08 -0.50
CA TYR A 159 16.76 15.95 -0.86
C TYR A 159 16.78 14.85 0.23
N ILE A 160 16.65 15.20 1.51
CA ILE A 160 16.56 14.23 2.61
C ILE A 160 15.27 13.41 2.47
N LEU A 161 14.16 14.06 2.12
CA LEU A 161 12.87 13.40 1.91
C LEU A 161 12.90 12.46 0.72
N VAL A 162 13.53 12.87 -0.37
CA VAL A 162 13.70 12.05 -1.58
C VAL A 162 14.58 10.83 -1.28
N VAL A 163 15.73 11.03 -0.62
CA VAL A 163 16.61 9.91 -0.23
C VAL A 163 15.89 8.95 0.70
N ALA A 164 15.16 9.45 1.70
CA ALA A 164 14.38 8.61 2.61
C ALA A 164 13.32 7.78 1.86
N ALA A 165 12.62 8.39 0.91
CA ALA A 165 11.63 7.71 0.07
C ALA A 165 12.26 6.60 -0.79
N ILE A 166 13.37 6.90 -1.47
CA ILE A 166 14.10 5.94 -2.30
C ILE A 166 14.61 4.77 -1.45
N MET A 167 15.28 5.07 -0.33
CA MET A 167 15.78 4.05 0.58
C MET A 167 14.67 3.14 1.09
N LYS A 168 13.49 3.71 1.36
CA LYS A 168 12.32 2.94 1.78
C LYS A 168 11.82 2.00 0.69
N LEU A 169 11.73 2.47 -0.55
CA LEU A 169 11.32 1.64 -1.70
C LEU A 169 12.32 0.54 -2.01
N VAL A 170 13.63 0.84 -1.96
CA VAL A 170 14.69 -0.16 -2.14
C VAL A 170 14.62 -1.21 -1.04
N PHE A 171 14.50 -0.79 0.22
CA PHE A 171 14.38 -1.69 1.36
C PHE A 171 13.16 -2.62 1.25
N LEU A 172 12.01 -2.09 0.84
CA LEU A 172 10.80 -2.88 0.58
C LEU A 172 11.09 -3.99 -0.42
N GLN A 173 11.73 -3.65 -1.54
CA GLN A 173 12.05 -4.64 -2.59
C GLN A 173 13.04 -5.69 -2.11
N VAL A 174 14.06 -5.30 -1.33
CA VAL A 174 14.99 -6.26 -0.71
C VAL A 174 14.23 -7.23 0.18
N CYS A 175 13.36 -6.75 1.07
CA CYS A 175 12.56 -7.60 1.94
C CYS A 175 11.70 -8.60 1.14
N LEU A 176 10.97 -8.12 0.12
CA LEU A 176 10.08 -8.97 -0.69
C LEU A 176 10.84 -10.08 -1.43
N HIS A 177 12.04 -9.78 -1.98
CA HIS A 177 12.84 -10.77 -2.72
C HIS A 177 13.67 -11.69 -1.83
N THR A 178 13.84 -11.36 -0.56
CA THR A 178 14.56 -12.22 0.40
C THR A 178 13.63 -13.07 1.28
N GLY A 179 12.33 -13.10 0.96
CA GLY A 179 11.35 -13.96 1.65
C GLY A 179 10.67 -13.32 2.87
N TRP A 180 10.96 -12.06 3.15
CA TRP A 180 10.27 -11.29 4.20
C TRP A 180 9.01 -10.65 3.64
N ILE A 181 7.96 -11.47 3.51
CA ILE A 181 6.69 -11.06 2.90
C ILE A 181 5.91 -10.18 3.88
N GLY A 182 5.55 -8.98 3.43
CA GLY A 182 4.73 -8.01 4.16
C GLY A 182 3.79 -7.25 3.22
N GLY A 183 3.00 -6.34 3.78
CA GLY A 183 2.16 -5.44 2.97
C GLY A 183 3.01 -4.36 2.30
N ASP A 184 2.82 -4.16 1.00
CA ASP A 184 3.54 -3.18 0.18
C ASP A 184 2.87 -1.81 0.11
N ILE A 185 1.55 -1.73 0.35
CA ILE A 185 0.76 -0.51 0.21
C ILE A 185 1.29 0.62 1.12
N PHE A 186 1.46 0.35 2.41
CA PHE A 186 1.91 1.37 3.37
C PHE A 186 3.31 1.92 3.07
N PRO A 187 4.34 1.10 2.86
CA PRO A 187 5.67 1.60 2.51
C PRO A 187 5.69 2.45 1.25
N VAL A 188 4.89 2.06 0.22
CA VAL A 188 4.77 2.82 -1.02
C VAL A 188 4.05 4.14 -0.80
N VAL A 189 2.92 4.15 -0.07
CA VAL A 189 2.18 5.37 0.29
C VAL A 189 3.06 6.32 1.09
N PHE A 190 3.77 5.81 2.09
CA PHE A 190 4.69 6.61 2.89
C PHE A 190 5.76 7.28 2.03
N SER A 191 6.42 6.51 1.15
CA SER A 191 7.43 7.03 0.23
C SER A 191 6.85 8.07 -0.74
N ALA A 192 5.66 7.83 -1.25
CA ALA A 192 4.96 8.75 -2.14
C ALA A 192 4.60 10.08 -1.44
N ILE A 193 4.19 10.04 -0.17
CA ILE A 193 3.93 11.22 0.65
C ILE A 193 5.23 12.01 0.89
N LEU A 194 6.34 11.34 1.21
CA LEU A 194 7.64 12.01 1.36
C LEU A 194 8.07 12.73 0.08
N ILE A 195 7.93 12.09 -1.08
CA ILE A 195 8.21 12.71 -2.38
C ILE A 195 7.27 13.91 -2.61
N GLY A 196 5.99 13.76 -2.27
CA GLY A 196 5.03 14.86 -2.34
C GLY A 196 5.45 16.07 -1.52
N PHE A 197 5.90 15.89 -0.27
CA PHE A 197 6.43 16.97 0.56
C PHE A 197 7.73 17.57 0.01
N ALA A 198 8.61 16.75 -0.56
CA ALA A 198 9.81 17.24 -1.22
C ALA A 198 9.48 18.16 -2.39
N VAL A 199 8.50 17.77 -3.22
CA VAL A 199 8.04 18.59 -4.36
C VAL A 199 7.32 19.86 -3.88
N ALA A 200 6.51 19.78 -2.83
CA ALA A 200 5.79 20.94 -2.30
C ALA A 200 6.72 22.08 -1.89
N GLN A 201 7.97 21.80 -1.50
CA GLN A 201 8.96 22.83 -1.15
C GLN A 201 9.35 23.72 -2.34
N PHE A 202 9.18 23.24 -3.58
CA PHE A 202 9.41 24.07 -4.79
C PHE A 202 8.24 24.98 -5.13
N PHE A 203 7.09 24.81 -4.46
CA PHE A 203 5.87 25.58 -4.69
C PHE A 203 5.36 26.23 -3.40
N PRO A 204 6.12 27.16 -2.79
CA PRO A 204 5.79 27.72 -1.46
C PRO A 204 4.48 28.54 -1.45
N THR A 205 4.00 28.97 -2.62
CA THR A 205 2.75 29.72 -2.77
C THR A 205 1.51 28.83 -2.84
N ILE A 206 1.69 27.51 -3.03
CA ILE A 206 0.61 26.54 -3.18
C ILE A 206 0.47 25.76 -1.85
N ASP A 207 -0.77 25.41 -1.51
CA ASP A 207 -1.02 24.57 -0.32
C ASP A 207 -0.22 23.26 -0.43
N SER A 208 0.65 23.03 0.54
CA SER A 208 1.57 21.89 0.53
C SER A 208 0.84 20.55 0.53
N LEU A 209 -0.28 20.43 1.26
CA LEU A 209 -1.06 19.19 1.29
C LEU A 209 -1.79 18.94 -0.03
N PHE A 210 -2.16 20.00 -0.75
CA PHE A 210 -2.71 19.88 -2.11
C PHE A 210 -1.68 19.28 -3.07
N VAL A 211 -0.45 19.78 -3.05
CA VAL A 211 0.66 19.21 -3.86
C VAL A 211 0.94 17.77 -3.47
N VAL A 212 1.04 17.50 -2.16
CA VAL A 212 1.26 16.15 -1.63
C VAL A 212 0.14 15.19 -2.06
N ALA A 213 -1.12 15.61 -2.01
CA ALA A 213 -2.24 14.76 -2.43
C ALA A 213 -2.14 14.34 -3.90
N ILE A 214 -1.79 15.28 -4.79
CA ILE A 214 -1.61 15.00 -6.23
C ILE A 214 -0.46 14.01 -6.44
N PHE A 215 0.72 14.31 -5.90
CA PHE A 215 1.91 13.50 -6.12
C PHE A 215 1.82 12.13 -5.45
N ALA A 216 1.34 12.07 -4.20
CA ALA A 216 1.20 10.80 -3.47
C ALA A 216 0.18 9.87 -4.14
N THR A 217 -0.96 10.41 -4.59
CA THR A 217 -1.96 9.61 -5.32
C THR A 217 -1.39 9.10 -6.63
N SER A 218 -0.74 9.98 -7.41
CA SER A 218 -0.16 9.62 -8.71
C SER A 218 0.91 8.53 -8.59
N LEU A 219 1.85 8.69 -7.65
CA LEU A 219 2.95 7.77 -7.42
C LEU A 219 2.48 6.42 -6.90
N THR A 220 1.63 6.42 -5.88
CA THR A 220 1.19 5.17 -5.25
C THR A 220 0.44 4.28 -6.24
N THR A 221 -0.49 4.84 -6.99
CA THR A 221 -1.29 4.08 -7.95
C THR A 221 -0.48 3.56 -9.13
N GLN A 222 0.52 4.32 -9.58
CA GLN A 222 1.43 3.89 -10.65
C GLN A 222 2.38 2.79 -10.18
N ILE A 223 3.00 2.94 -9.02
CA ILE A 223 3.93 1.95 -8.46
C ILE A 223 3.21 0.62 -8.19
N LEU A 224 2.01 0.65 -7.61
CA LEU A 224 1.24 -0.56 -7.29
C LEU A 224 0.46 -1.13 -8.49
N GLY A 225 0.45 -0.42 -9.63
CA GLY A 225 -0.18 -0.88 -10.88
C GLY A 225 -1.70 -1.01 -10.84
N THR A 226 -2.34 -0.64 -9.71
CA THR A 226 -3.78 -0.64 -9.48
C THR A 226 -4.26 0.74 -9.06
N ILE A 227 -5.45 1.15 -9.50
CA ILE A 227 -5.90 2.53 -9.31
C ILE A 227 -6.79 2.66 -8.07
N LEU A 228 -7.81 1.80 -7.95
CA LEU A 228 -8.90 2.01 -7.00
C LEU A 228 -8.46 1.82 -5.54
N VAL A 229 -7.88 0.65 -5.22
CA VAL A 229 -7.54 0.31 -3.83
C VAL A 229 -6.46 1.22 -3.26
N PRO A 230 -5.29 1.41 -3.92
CA PRO A 230 -4.27 2.33 -3.43
C PRO A 230 -4.74 3.78 -3.40
N GLY A 231 -5.54 4.20 -4.39
CA GLY A 231 -6.06 5.56 -4.45
C GLY A 231 -6.99 5.91 -3.30
N ILE A 232 -7.94 5.03 -2.99
CA ILE A 232 -8.81 5.19 -1.81
C ILE A 232 -7.97 5.20 -0.54
N PHE A 233 -7.00 4.27 -0.45
CA PHE A 233 -6.14 4.15 0.72
C PHE A 233 -5.31 5.43 0.97
N VAL A 234 -4.72 6.00 -0.08
CA VAL A 234 -4.04 7.31 0.00
C VAL A 234 -5.01 8.41 0.44
N GLY A 235 -6.22 8.44 -0.13
CA GLY A 235 -7.25 9.40 0.22
C GLY A 235 -7.58 9.45 1.72
N LEU A 236 -7.46 8.31 2.43
CA LEU A 236 -7.75 8.25 3.87
C LEU A 236 -6.79 9.11 4.71
N PHE A 237 -5.56 9.39 4.24
CA PHE A 237 -4.60 10.26 4.92
C PHE A 237 -4.87 11.76 4.72
N PHE A 238 -5.70 12.11 3.74
CA PHE A 238 -6.03 13.50 3.44
C PHE A 238 -7.37 13.93 4.01
N PRO A 239 -7.55 15.24 4.30
CA PRO A 239 -8.86 15.77 4.69
C PRO A 239 -9.86 15.62 3.53
N ILE A 240 -11.14 15.56 3.87
CA ILE A 240 -12.21 15.36 2.89
C ILE A 240 -12.25 16.47 1.84
N THR A 241 -11.76 17.65 2.19
CA THR A 241 -11.63 18.81 1.28
C THR A 241 -10.75 18.50 0.06
N LEU A 242 -9.74 17.63 0.19
CA LEU A 242 -8.83 17.26 -0.90
C LEU A 242 -9.28 16.01 -1.68
N TRP A 243 -10.34 15.33 -1.25
CA TRP A 243 -10.86 14.15 -1.95
C TRP A 243 -11.23 14.41 -3.42
N PRO A 244 -11.84 15.55 -3.79
CA PRO A 244 -12.11 15.82 -5.21
C PRO A 244 -10.85 15.79 -6.08
N VAL A 245 -9.72 16.25 -5.56
CA VAL A 245 -8.43 16.22 -6.27
C VAL A 245 -7.91 14.80 -6.40
N VAL A 246 -7.97 14.02 -5.33
CA VAL A 246 -7.61 12.59 -5.35
C VAL A 246 -8.43 11.85 -6.40
N VAL A 247 -9.76 12.04 -6.40
CA VAL A 247 -10.67 11.42 -7.38
C VAL A 247 -10.34 11.86 -8.81
N LEU A 248 -10.04 13.14 -9.02
CA LEU A 248 -9.66 13.66 -10.34
C LEU A 248 -8.37 12.99 -10.84
N VAL A 249 -7.34 12.86 -10.00
CA VAL A 249 -6.09 12.16 -10.35
C VAL A 249 -6.35 10.71 -10.71
N LEU A 250 -7.17 10.00 -9.92
CA LEU A 250 -7.53 8.60 -10.20
C LEU A 250 -8.27 8.45 -11.53
N PHE A 251 -9.19 9.37 -11.80
CA PHE A 251 -9.95 9.39 -13.06
C PHE A 251 -9.04 9.61 -14.27
N LEU A 252 -8.12 10.58 -14.20
CA LEU A 252 -7.15 10.83 -15.26
C LEU A 252 -6.23 9.63 -15.51
N GLN A 253 -5.74 8.98 -14.46
CA GLN A 253 -4.96 7.76 -14.58
C GLN A 253 -5.75 6.61 -15.19
N TRP A 254 -7.01 6.47 -14.83
CA TRP A 254 -7.88 5.46 -15.43
C TRP A 254 -8.08 5.70 -16.94
N LEU A 255 -8.27 6.96 -17.34
CA LEU A 255 -8.37 7.32 -18.75
C LEU A 255 -7.08 6.99 -19.51
N LEU A 256 -5.92 7.35 -18.96
CA LEU A 256 -4.62 7.08 -19.58
C LEU A 256 -4.38 5.57 -19.72
N LYS A 257 -4.65 4.80 -18.67
CA LYS A 257 -4.50 3.34 -18.70
C LYS A 257 -5.40 2.68 -19.75
N ASN A 258 -6.66 3.11 -19.84
CA ASN A 258 -7.59 2.57 -20.83
C ASN A 258 -7.23 2.93 -22.27
N LYS A 259 -6.61 4.11 -22.51
CA LYS A 259 -6.13 4.48 -23.85
C LYS A 259 -4.93 3.63 -24.26
N ILE A 260 -3.99 3.39 -23.38
CA ILE A 260 -2.79 2.56 -23.65
C ILE A 260 -3.18 1.11 -23.94
N ILE A 261 -4.13 0.55 -23.19
CA ILE A 261 -4.61 -0.83 -23.39
C ILE A 261 -5.34 -0.98 -24.74
N LYS A 262 -6.02 0.04 -25.23
CA LYS A 262 -6.71 0.02 -26.54
C LYS A 262 -5.79 0.25 -27.74
N SER A 263 -4.58 0.76 -27.50
CA SER A 263 -3.58 1.06 -28.55
C SER A 263 -2.61 -0.11 -28.82
N ASN A 264 -2.59 -1.10 -27.94
CA ASN A 264 -1.88 -2.39 -28.11
C ASN A 264 -2.89 -3.50 -28.42
#